data_494be01dbd4743501ee775211d9048f0
#
_entry.id   494be01dbd4743501ee775211d9048f0
#
_cell.length_a   1.000
_cell.length_b   1.000
_cell.length_c   1.000
_cell.angle_alpha   90.00
_cell.angle_beta   90.00
_cell.angle_gamma   90.00
#
_symmetry.space_group_name_H-M   'P 1'
#
loop_
_entity.id
_entity.type
_entity.pdbx_description
1 polymer ?
#
loop_
_entity_poly.entity_id
_entity_poly.type
_entity_poly.pdbx_seq_one_letter_code
_entity_poly.pdbx_strand_id
1 'polypeptide(L)'
;MKKRTIITAMAFSLLVSLVLNLEFIPSLQAQTEPFYKGKTIRIVVGFTPGGFYDRWARLLARHMGKHIPGNPDFIVQNMPGAATVIATNYVYSVPKPDGLTLGMPSANIYMDQLVGRKEVQFDVRKLLWIGTQDKRHLVFYMRADSPYKSIGDIIKAKEPPKCGETGTTSSGYLLIRIIQEVLGARINTVLGYPGGSEVDLAVEKGEVVCRGMSVDPYFGREPFIGWSKKAFVRLLVQTGRKRDARAPDVPTIYEIMDQYQTPDISRRVVQVILAGAEFGSPTFASPGTPADRVKLLREAHAKSMKDPELLAEAKKGKMDMDPSTGEELEALTKEVMGQPPEVIERAKKIVGL
;
A
#
# COMPACT_ATOMS: atom_id res chain seq x y z
N MET A 1 -19.55 49.79 72.83
CA MET A 1 -19.52 48.41 72.36
C MET A 1 -20.07 48.22 70.92
N LYS A 2 -21.11 48.89 70.43
CA LYS A 2 -21.72 48.73 69.15
C LYS A 2 -20.81 49.06 67.91
N LYS A 3 -19.87 49.98 67.92
CA LYS A 3 -18.99 50.36 66.81
C LYS A 3 -17.89 49.32 66.49
N ARG A 4 -17.38 48.56 67.45
CA ARG A 4 -16.36 47.53 67.23
C ARG A 4 -16.95 46.28 66.53
N THR A 5 -18.18 45.92 66.82
CA THR A 5 -18.86 44.76 66.25
C THR A 5 -19.18 44.98 64.77
N ILE A 6 -19.47 46.18 64.31
CA ILE A 6 -19.81 46.54 62.92
C ILE A 6 -18.54 46.50 62.08
N ILE A 7 -17.39 46.97 62.58
CA ILE A 7 -16.13 46.93 61.81
C ILE A 7 -15.61 45.50 61.65
N THR A 8 -15.79 44.62 62.64
CA THR A 8 -15.42 43.19 62.52
C THR A 8 -16.32 42.44 61.55
N ALA A 9 -17.60 42.75 61.54
CA ALA A 9 -18.57 42.15 60.58
C ALA A 9 -18.29 42.57 59.10
N MET A 10 -17.94 43.85 58.88
CA MET A 10 -17.57 44.35 57.55
C MET A 10 -16.26 43.76 57.02
N ALA A 11 -15.23 43.61 57.92
CA ALA A 11 -13.96 43.01 57.58
C ALA A 11 -14.11 41.50 57.20
N PHE A 12 -15.00 40.78 57.95
CA PHE A 12 -15.26 39.37 57.67
C PHE A 12 -16.05 39.19 56.36
N SER A 13 -16.99 40.07 56.06
CA SER A 13 -17.75 40.05 54.78
C SER A 13 -16.84 40.37 53.58
N LEU A 14 -15.87 41.30 53.72
CA LEU A 14 -14.90 41.58 52.65
C LEU A 14 -13.91 40.41 52.41
N LEU A 15 -13.50 39.72 53.48
CA LEU A 15 -12.63 38.56 53.37
C LEU A 15 -13.36 37.36 52.67
N VAL A 16 -14.61 37.13 53.02
CA VAL A 16 -15.43 36.06 52.41
C VAL A 16 -15.72 36.34 50.92
N SER A 17 -16.00 37.61 50.56
CA SER A 17 -16.16 37.96 49.15
C SER A 17 -14.87 37.90 48.34
N LEU A 18 -13.71 38.11 48.96
CA LEU A 18 -12.40 37.96 48.29
C LEU A 18 -12.03 36.48 48.05
N VAL A 19 -12.37 35.60 48.99
CA VAL A 19 -12.14 34.15 48.86
C VAL A 19 -13.08 33.49 47.81
N LEU A 20 -14.34 33.95 47.74
CA LEU A 20 -15.32 33.47 46.75
C LEU A 20 -15.02 33.89 45.30
N ASN A 21 -14.21 34.93 45.10
CA ASN A 21 -13.80 35.36 43.76
C ASN A 21 -12.49 34.70 43.27
N LEU A 22 -11.77 33.94 44.12
CA LEU A 22 -10.58 33.19 43.70
C LEU A 22 -10.90 31.84 43.03
N GLU A 23 -12.11 31.34 43.14
CA GLU A 23 -12.47 30.06 42.52
C GLU A 23 -12.88 30.16 41.04
N PHE A 24 -12.98 31.34 40.47
CA PHE A 24 -13.25 31.57 39.05
C PHE A 24 -12.04 32.18 38.33
N ILE A 25 -10.87 31.59 38.48
CA ILE A 25 -9.82 31.76 37.48
C ILE A 25 -10.13 30.65 36.42
N PRO A 26 -10.69 30.98 35.24
CA PRO A 26 -10.74 30.01 34.17
C PRO A 26 -9.30 29.57 33.96
N SER A 27 -9.03 28.27 34.11
CA SER A 27 -7.76 27.67 33.72
C SER A 27 -7.52 28.11 32.29
N LEU A 28 -6.66 29.10 32.09
CA LEU A 28 -6.12 29.41 30.77
C LEU A 28 -5.29 28.17 30.42
N GLN A 29 -5.98 27.13 29.88
CA GLN A 29 -5.28 26.07 29.18
C GLN A 29 -4.52 26.81 28.09
N ALA A 30 -3.24 27.03 28.32
CA ALA A 30 -2.33 27.48 27.29
C ALA A 30 -2.53 26.51 26.15
N GLN A 31 -3.24 26.91 25.09
CA GLN A 31 -3.32 26.14 23.86
C GLN A 31 -1.88 26.00 23.40
N THR A 32 -1.27 24.88 23.76
CA THR A 32 0.06 24.54 23.23
C THR A 32 -0.05 24.56 21.72
N GLU A 33 0.73 25.43 21.10
CA GLU A 33 0.73 25.55 19.62
C GLU A 33 0.89 24.16 19.01
N PRO A 34 0.16 23.86 17.92
CA PRO A 34 0.29 22.58 17.24
C PRO A 34 1.74 22.30 16.88
N PHE A 35 2.24 21.12 17.22
CA PHE A 35 3.64 20.75 16.96
C PHE A 35 4.10 21.02 15.53
N TYR A 36 3.22 20.83 14.56
CA TYR A 36 3.54 20.97 13.14
C TYR A 36 3.48 22.41 12.61
N LYS A 37 3.06 23.40 13.40
CA LYS A 37 2.99 24.80 12.98
C LYS A 37 4.38 25.31 12.57
N GLY A 38 4.50 25.86 11.37
CA GLY A 38 5.77 26.36 10.82
C GLY A 38 6.83 25.28 10.57
N LYS A 39 6.45 24.01 10.55
CA LYS A 39 7.33 22.88 10.26
C LYS A 39 7.17 22.41 8.80
N THR A 40 8.21 21.73 8.34
CA THR A 40 8.19 21.03 7.03
C THR A 40 8.31 19.53 7.27
N ILE A 41 7.39 18.77 6.72
CA ILE A 41 7.45 17.29 6.67
C ILE A 41 8.12 16.88 5.37
N ARG A 42 9.10 15.97 5.46
CA ARG A 42 9.82 15.43 4.32
C ARG A 42 9.33 14.02 4.03
N ILE A 43 8.97 13.74 2.77
CA ILE A 43 8.72 12.37 2.29
C ILE A 43 9.95 11.92 1.49
N VAL A 44 10.68 10.92 2.00
CA VAL A 44 11.82 10.30 1.33
C VAL A 44 11.33 9.14 0.47
N VAL A 45 11.45 9.29 -0.84
CA VAL A 45 10.99 8.31 -1.83
C VAL A 45 12.18 7.48 -2.32
N GLY A 46 12.12 6.16 -2.21
CA GLY A 46 13.20 5.25 -2.60
C GLY A 46 13.41 5.09 -4.12
N PHE A 47 12.77 5.93 -4.94
CA PHE A 47 12.79 5.86 -6.40
C PHE A 47 13.19 7.19 -7.02
N THR A 48 13.53 7.16 -8.31
CA THR A 48 13.86 8.35 -9.09
C THR A 48 12.65 9.28 -9.27
N PRO A 49 12.87 10.60 -9.47
CA PRO A 49 11.80 11.56 -9.75
C PRO A 49 10.97 11.19 -10.98
N GLY A 50 9.69 11.57 -10.97
CA GLY A 50 8.74 11.38 -12.08
C GLY A 50 8.14 9.98 -12.19
N GLY A 51 8.67 9.00 -11.46
CA GLY A 51 8.12 7.65 -11.40
C GLY A 51 6.82 7.56 -10.59
N PHE A 52 6.20 6.39 -10.58
CA PHE A 52 4.89 6.16 -9.97
C PHE A 52 4.86 6.52 -8.48
N TYR A 53 5.84 6.07 -7.70
CA TYR A 53 5.93 6.40 -6.26
C TYR A 53 6.17 7.90 -6.01
N ASP A 54 7.02 8.52 -6.82
CA ASP A 54 7.28 9.96 -6.72
C ASP A 54 6.02 10.79 -6.99
N ARG A 55 5.21 10.39 -7.96
CA ARG A 55 3.93 11.03 -8.26
C ARG A 55 2.96 10.93 -7.09
N TRP A 56 2.86 9.76 -6.42
CA TRP A 56 2.05 9.59 -5.22
C TRP A 56 2.56 10.43 -4.05
N ALA A 57 3.87 10.45 -3.81
CA ALA A 57 4.46 11.27 -2.75
C ALA A 57 4.17 12.76 -2.97
N ARG A 58 4.29 13.24 -4.21
CA ARG A 58 4.00 14.64 -4.55
C ARG A 58 2.51 14.96 -4.45
N LEU A 59 1.64 14.03 -4.77
CA LEU A 59 0.19 14.22 -4.58
C LEU A 59 -0.14 14.35 -3.07
N LEU A 60 0.39 13.46 -2.24
CA LEU A 60 0.25 13.58 -0.78
C LEU A 60 0.82 14.90 -0.26
N ALA A 61 2.02 15.29 -0.72
CA ALA A 61 2.69 16.52 -0.30
C ALA A 61 1.85 17.78 -0.55
N ARG A 62 1.07 17.80 -1.62
CA ARG A 62 0.20 18.96 -1.92
C ARG A 62 -1.08 19.01 -1.08
N HIS A 63 -1.59 17.86 -0.65
CA HIS A 63 -2.92 17.80 -0.05
C HIS A 63 -2.94 17.41 1.44
N MET A 64 -1.91 16.72 1.94
CA MET A 64 -1.95 16.18 3.30
C MET A 64 -1.77 17.24 4.39
N GLY A 65 -0.98 18.29 4.12
CA GLY A 65 -0.64 19.32 5.10
C GLY A 65 -1.87 20.03 5.68
N LYS A 66 -2.87 20.32 4.85
CA LYS A 66 -4.12 21.00 5.28
C LYS A 66 -4.98 20.19 6.26
N HIS A 67 -4.71 18.90 6.39
CA HIS A 67 -5.40 18.00 7.32
C HIS A 67 -4.62 17.78 8.62
N ILE A 68 -3.45 18.41 8.78
CA ILE A 68 -2.61 18.33 9.99
C ILE A 68 -2.73 19.65 10.78
N PRO A 69 -3.01 19.62 12.09
CA PRO A 69 -2.99 20.83 12.92
C PRO A 69 -1.67 21.60 12.77
N GLY A 70 -1.73 22.87 12.42
CA GLY A 70 -0.58 23.71 12.15
C GLY A 70 -0.20 23.84 10.68
N ASN A 71 -0.88 23.12 9.77
CA ASN A 71 -0.70 23.18 8.30
C ASN A 71 0.78 23.15 7.87
N PRO A 72 1.53 22.08 8.19
CA PRO A 72 2.94 21.99 7.81
C PRO A 72 3.10 21.95 6.29
N ASP A 73 4.20 22.51 5.82
CA ASP A 73 4.64 22.30 4.45
C ASP A 73 5.13 20.86 4.26
N PHE A 74 5.07 20.40 3.01
CA PHE A 74 5.62 19.09 2.63
C PHE A 74 6.65 19.26 1.52
N ILE A 75 7.75 18.49 1.61
CA ILE A 75 8.73 18.36 0.53
C ILE A 75 8.94 16.89 0.20
N VAL A 76 9.24 16.61 -1.06
CA VAL A 76 9.58 15.26 -1.55
C VAL A 76 11.04 15.21 -1.89
N GLN A 77 11.76 14.25 -1.29
CA GLN A 77 13.17 13.97 -1.57
C GLN A 77 13.31 12.56 -2.14
N ASN A 78 13.87 12.44 -3.33
CA ASN A 78 14.16 11.16 -3.95
C ASN A 78 15.53 10.64 -3.47
N MET A 79 15.57 9.37 -3.05
CA MET A 79 16.78 8.68 -2.59
C MET A 79 16.78 7.26 -3.18
N PRO A 80 17.02 7.11 -4.49
CA PRO A 80 17.02 5.80 -5.14
C PRO A 80 18.24 4.97 -4.73
N GLY A 81 18.08 3.65 -4.77
CA GLY A 81 19.18 2.71 -4.60
C GLY A 81 18.79 1.43 -3.89
N ALA A 82 19.45 0.34 -4.27
CA ALA A 82 19.28 -1.00 -3.71
C ALA A 82 17.79 -1.41 -3.55
N ALA A 83 16.97 -1.20 -4.59
CA ALA A 83 15.52 -1.46 -4.57
C ALA A 83 14.80 -0.79 -3.39
N THR A 84 15.17 0.46 -3.06
CA THR A 84 14.65 1.30 -1.96
C THR A 84 15.21 1.00 -0.55
N VAL A 85 16.04 -0.02 -0.40
CA VAL A 85 16.66 -0.37 0.90
C VAL A 85 17.47 0.81 1.46
N ILE A 86 18.19 1.58 0.62
CA ILE A 86 18.95 2.76 1.06
C ILE A 86 18.05 3.79 1.71
N ALA A 87 16.96 4.18 1.05
CA ALA A 87 16.01 5.15 1.58
C ALA A 87 15.33 4.65 2.87
N THR A 88 14.98 3.36 2.91
CA THR A 88 14.34 2.76 4.08
C THR A 88 15.27 2.71 5.28
N ASN A 89 16.53 2.29 5.11
CA ASN A 89 17.55 2.34 6.15
C ASN A 89 17.76 3.77 6.67
N TYR A 90 17.84 4.75 5.75
CA TYR A 90 18.01 6.15 6.11
C TYR A 90 16.85 6.62 7.00
N VAL A 91 15.60 6.48 6.56
CA VAL A 91 14.44 6.95 7.34
C VAL A 91 14.30 6.18 8.65
N TYR A 92 14.67 4.90 8.67
CA TYR A 92 14.58 4.05 9.86
C TYR A 92 15.48 4.54 11.00
N SER A 93 16.71 5.02 10.71
CA SER A 93 17.74 5.20 11.74
C SER A 93 18.41 6.57 11.77
N VAL A 94 18.36 7.37 10.70
CA VAL A 94 19.16 8.61 10.61
C VAL A 94 18.43 9.85 11.13
N PRO A 95 17.18 10.18 10.69
CA PRO A 95 16.46 11.33 11.20
C PRO A 95 15.99 11.11 12.65
N LYS A 96 15.78 12.21 13.39
CA LYS A 96 15.08 12.13 14.68
C LYS A 96 13.70 11.55 14.48
N PRO A 97 13.24 10.65 15.38
CA PRO A 97 11.91 10.06 15.29
C PRO A 97 10.84 11.04 15.81
N ASP A 98 10.72 12.20 15.18
CA ASP A 98 9.81 13.28 15.58
C ASP A 98 8.58 13.43 14.67
N GLY A 99 8.48 12.59 13.63
CA GLY A 99 7.37 12.63 12.67
C GLY A 99 7.52 13.69 11.57
N LEU A 100 8.70 14.33 11.44
CA LEU A 100 9.00 15.28 10.37
C LEU A 100 9.67 14.62 9.15
N THR A 101 10.04 13.34 9.23
CA THR A 101 10.55 12.58 8.10
C THR A 101 9.76 11.29 7.94
N LEU A 102 9.18 11.11 6.76
CA LEU A 102 8.42 9.93 6.37
C LEU A 102 9.15 9.20 5.25
N GLY A 103 9.01 7.89 5.17
CA GLY A 103 9.55 7.07 4.09
C GLY A 103 8.46 6.55 3.17
N MET A 104 8.77 6.46 1.87
CA MET A 104 7.94 5.77 0.89
C MET A 104 8.80 4.73 0.16
N PRO A 105 8.86 3.50 0.69
CA PRO A 105 9.63 2.40 0.13
C PRO A 105 8.90 1.69 -1.00
N SER A 106 9.53 0.66 -1.55
CA SER A 106 8.86 -0.33 -2.41
C SER A 106 7.76 -1.06 -1.64
N ALA A 107 6.69 -1.42 -2.33
CA ALA A 107 5.66 -2.32 -1.83
C ALA A 107 6.22 -3.66 -1.30
N ASN A 108 7.32 -4.12 -1.90
CA ASN A 108 7.94 -5.40 -1.55
C ASN A 108 9.09 -5.28 -0.53
N ILE A 109 9.21 -4.15 0.18
CA ILE A 109 10.31 -3.92 1.13
C ILE A 109 10.40 -4.97 2.25
N TYR A 110 9.27 -5.58 2.62
CA TYR A 110 9.21 -6.69 3.57
C TYR A 110 9.92 -7.95 3.05
N MET A 111 9.88 -8.18 1.73
CA MET A 111 10.50 -9.34 1.09
C MET A 111 12.03 -9.26 1.19
N ASP A 112 12.63 -8.07 1.06
CA ASP A 112 14.08 -7.88 1.23
C ASP A 112 14.56 -8.36 2.61
N GLN A 113 13.77 -8.12 3.67
CA GLN A 113 14.05 -8.65 5.00
C GLN A 113 13.81 -10.15 5.10
N LEU A 114 12.70 -10.66 4.55
CA LEU A 114 12.36 -12.09 4.59
C LEU A 114 13.42 -12.96 3.90
N VAL A 115 13.99 -12.48 2.80
CA VAL A 115 15.06 -13.22 2.10
C VAL A 115 16.43 -13.07 2.74
N GLY A 116 16.53 -12.29 3.82
CA GLY A 116 17.81 -12.10 4.55
C GLY A 116 18.83 -11.27 3.78
N ARG A 117 18.39 -10.29 3.01
CA ARG A 117 19.26 -9.41 2.25
C ARG A 117 20.20 -8.63 3.19
N LYS A 118 21.50 -8.72 2.95
CA LYS A 118 22.53 -8.21 3.87
C LYS A 118 22.50 -6.69 4.06
N GLU A 119 22.03 -5.95 3.08
CA GLU A 119 21.94 -4.49 3.10
C GLU A 119 20.78 -3.97 3.96
N VAL A 120 19.87 -4.84 4.38
CA VAL A 120 18.70 -4.47 5.22
C VAL A 120 19.17 -4.22 6.65
N GLN A 121 18.98 -2.97 7.13
CA GLN A 121 19.33 -2.51 8.48
C GLN A 121 18.08 -2.07 9.27
N PHE A 122 16.89 -2.31 8.74
CA PHE A 122 15.62 -2.02 9.36
C PHE A 122 14.91 -3.32 9.78
N ASP A 123 13.95 -3.19 10.69
CA ASP A 123 12.95 -4.22 10.96
C ASP A 123 11.59 -3.69 10.49
N VAL A 124 11.05 -4.28 9.44
CA VAL A 124 9.77 -3.87 8.84
C VAL A 124 8.61 -3.94 9.85
N ARG A 125 8.71 -4.81 10.86
CA ARG A 125 7.72 -4.94 11.96
C ARG A 125 7.70 -3.73 12.90
N LYS A 126 8.75 -2.90 12.87
CA LYS A 126 8.92 -1.70 13.70
C LYS A 126 8.60 -0.42 12.93
N LEU A 127 8.39 -0.49 11.62
CA LEU A 127 7.96 0.66 10.83
C LEU A 127 6.55 1.08 11.27
N LEU A 128 6.38 2.36 11.53
CA LEU A 128 5.07 2.91 11.93
C LEU A 128 4.34 3.32 10.65
N TRP A 129 3.59 2.40 10.08
CA TRP A 129 2.86 2.62 8.83
C TRP A 129 1.81 3.72 9.00
N ILE A 130 1.78 4.66 8.05
CA ILE A 130 0.81 5.76 8.00
C ILE A 130 -0.37 5.41 7.12
N GLY A 131 -0.13 4.74 6.01
CA GLY A 131 -1.14 4.28 5.06
C GLY A 131 -0.57 4.11 3.66
N THR A 132 -1.42 3.68 2.74
CA THR A 132 -1.14 3.64 1.30
C THR A 132 -2.30 4.25 0.52
N GLN A 133 -2.02 4.75 -0.68
CA GLN A 133 -2.99 5.41 -1.53
C GLN A 133 -3.59 4.47 -2.57
N ASP A 134 -2.88 3.38 -2.89
CA ASP A 134 -3.22 2.45 -3.97
C ASP A 134 -2.95 0.99 -3.56
N LYS A 135 -3.55 0.09 -4.29
CA LYS A 135 -3.20 -1.32 -4.34
C LYS A 135 -2.89 -1.71 -5.78
N ARG A 136 -2.19 -2.83 -5.97
CA ARG A 136 -1.73 -3.24 -7.31
C ARG A 136 -2.08 -4.67 -7.59
N HIS A 137 -3.36 -4.93 -7.67
CA HIS A 137 -3.85 -6.26 -8.01
C HIS A 137 -3.50 -6.64 -9.44
N LEU A 138 -3.41 -7.93 -9.66
CA LEU A 138 -3.11 -8.52 -10.95
C LEU A 138 -4.35 -9.23 -11.49
N VAL A 139 -4.41 -9.35 -12.82
CA VAL A 139 -5.36 -10.18 -13.53
C VAL A 139 -4.62 -11.11 -14.48
N PHE A 140 -5.20 -12.28 -14.68
CA PHE A 140 -4.75 -13.23 -15.70
C PHE A 140 -5.82 -13.37 -16.75
N TYR A 141 -5.48 -13.03 -17.98
CA TYR A 141 -6.40 -13.13 -19.10
C TYR A 141 -5.99 -14.19 -20.11
N MET A 142 -6.96 -14.66 -20.86
CA MET A 142 -6.85 -15.67 -21.89
C MET A 142 -7.63 -15.23 -23.13
N ARG A 143 -7.13 -15.54 -24.33
CA ARG A 143 -7.91 -15.37 -25.57
C ARG A 143 -9.24 -16.12 -25.47
N ALA A 144 -10.31 -15.47 -25.90
CA ALA A 144 -11.67 -16.04 -25.81
C ALA A 144 -11.92 -17.22 -26.77
N ASP A 145 -11.17 -17.26 -27.87
CA ASP A 145 -11.22 -18.35 -28.84
C ASP A 145 -10.39 -19.58 -28.45
N SER A 146 -9.59 -19.48 -27.35
CA SER A 146 -8.86 -20.62 -26.81
C SER A 146 -9.79 -21.64 -26.14
N PRO A 147 -9.37 -22.93 -26.05
CA PRO A 147 -10.16 -23.96 -25.36
C PRO A 147 -10.24 -23.79 -23.86
N TYR A 148 -9.40 -22.91 -23.25
CA TYR A 148 -9.30 -22.72 -21.83
C TYR A 148 -10.24 -21.59 -21.35
N LYS A 149 -11.40 -21.95 -20.81
CA LYS A 149 -12.44 -21.00 -20.39
C LYS A 149 -12.39 -20.68 -18.90
N SER A 150 -11.64 -21.47 -18.14
CA SER A 150 -11.46 -21.35 -16.68
C SER A 150 -10.06 -21.81 -16.26
N ILE A 151 -9.66 -21.50 -15.05
CA ILE A 151 -8.43 -22.08 -14.45
C ILE A 151 -8.53 -23.61 -14.38
N GLY A 152 -9.73 -24.15 -14.16
CA GLY A 152 -9.96 -25.59 -14.15
C GLY A 152 -9.65 -26.27 -15.49
N ASP A 153 -9.89 -25.60 -16.61
CA ASP A 153 -9.53 -26.13 -17.92
C ASP A 153 -8.01 -26.16 -18.10
N ILE A 154 -7.29 -25.16 -17.60
CA ILE A 154 -5.82 -25.11 -17.63
C ILE A 154 -5.23 -26.23 -16.78
N ILE A 155 -5.78 -26.46 -15.57
CA ILE A 155 -5.33 -27.54 -14.68
C ILE A 155 -5.47 -28.92 -15.36
N LYS A 156 -6.58 -29.14 -16.06
CA LYS A 156 -6.90 -30.41 -16.74
C LYS A 156 -6.32 -30.51 -18.17
N ALA A 157 -5.67 -29.45 -18.65
CA ALA A 157 -5.21 -29.39 -20.04
C ALA A 157 -4.15 -30.46 -20.32
N LYS A 158 -4.34 -31.20 -21.41
CA LYS A 158 -3.32 -32.12 -21.98
C LYS A 158 -2.15 -31.32 -22.52
N GLU A 159 -2.44 -30.26 -23.28
CA GLU A 159 -1.47 -29.32 -23.81
C GLU A 159 -1.53 -28.03 -23.00
N PRO A 160 -0.40 -27.63 -22.35
CA PRO A 160 -0.36 -26.39 -21.58
C PRO A 160 -0.52 -25.17 -22.50
N PRO A 161 -1.34 -24.14 -22.11
CA PRO A 161 -1.40 -22.90 -22.86
C PRO A 161 -0.03 -22.19 -22.89
N LYS A 162 0.25 -21.48 -23.99
CA LYS A 162 1.42 -20.60 -24.10
C LYS A 162 1.03 -19.20 -23.64
N CYS A 163 1.66 -18.72 -22.57
CA CYS A 163 1.52 -17.35 -22.08
C CYS A 163 2.78 -16.54 -22.37
N GLY A 164 2.61 -15.28 -22.75
CA GLY A 164 3.71 -14.36 -23.00
C GLY A 164 4.04 -13.51 -21.79
N GLU A 165 5.34 -13.30 -21.50
CA GLU A 165 5.83 -12.40 -20.46
C GLU A 165 7.16 -11.75 -20.84
N THR A 166 7.46 -10.59 -20.26
CA THR A 166 8.69 -9.85 -20.55
C THR A 166 9.92 -10.49 -19.92
N GLY A 167 9.75 -11.08 -18.74
CA GLY A 167 10.85 -11.71 -17.99
C GLY A 167 10.40 -12.26 -16.65
N THR A 168 11.32 -12.93 -15.95
CA THR A 168 11.07 -13.61 -14.67
C THR A 168 10.76 -12.65 -13.51
N THR A 169 11.06 -11.36 -13.66
CA THR A 169 10.77 -10.33 -12.65
C THR A 169 9.46 -9.59 -12.91
N SER A 170 8.73 -9.91 -14.00
CA SER A 170 7.44 -9.29 -14.29
C SER A 170 6.36 -9.79 -13.33
N SER A 171 5.45 -8.90 -12.93
CA SER A 171 4.32 -9.26 -12.08
C SER A 171 3.41 -10.31 -12.72
N GLY A 172 3.28 -10.28 -14.04
CA GLY A 172 2.52 -11.28 -14.78
C GLY A 172 3.15 -12.67 -14.72
N TYR A 173 4.47 -12.77 -14.88
CA TYR A 173 5.19 -14.02 -14.68
C TYR A 173 5.01 -14.57 -13.28
N LEU A 174 5.11 -13.69 -12.27
CA LEU A 174 4.89 -14.06 -10.88
C LEU A 174 3.49 -14.65 -10.65
N LEU A 175 2.46 -14.04 -11.24
CA LEU A 175 1.09 -14.56 -11.18
C LEU A 175 0.99 -15.94 -11.84
N ILE A 176 1.62 -16.14 -12.99
CA ILE A 176 1.68 -17.46 -13.65
C ILE A 176 2.34 -18.49 -12.74
N ARG A 177 3.47 -18.14 -12.10
CA ARG A 177 4.17 -19.03 -11.17
C ARG A 177 3.31 -19.40 -9.97
N ILE A 178 2.55 -18.44 -9.43
CA ILE A 178 1.59 -18.71 -8.36
C ILE A 178 0.53 -19.72 -8.84
N ILE A 179 -0.09 -19.48 -10.00
CA ILE A 179 -1.11 -20.37 -10.55
C ILE A 179 -0.56 -21.80 -10.76
N GLN A 180 0.67 -21.92 -11.26
CA GLN A 180 1.34 -23.21 -11.44
C GLN A 180 1.59 -23.93 -10.10
N GLU A 181 2.24 -23.23 -9.15
CA GLU A 181 2.69 -23.82 -7.88
C GLU A 181 1.53 -24.16 -6.95
N VAL A 182 0.49 -23.32 -6.94
CA VAL A 182 -0.57 -23.38 -5.93
C VAL A 182 -1.77 -24.20 -6.41
N LEU A 183 -2.05 -24.18 -7.72
CA LEU A 183 -3.19 -24.86 -8.31
C LEU A 183 -2.79 -26.07 -9.17
N GLY A 184 -1.48 -26.32 -9.32
CA GLY A 184 -0.98 -27.42 -10.17
C GLY A 184 -1.25 -27.23 -11.66
N ALA A 185 -1.57 -26.01 -12.09
CA ALA A 185 -1.79 -25.70 -13.50
C ALA A 185 -0.47 -25.81 -14.29
N ARG A 186 -0.54 -26.36 -15.50
CA ARG A 186 0.62 -26.38 -16.41
C ARG A 186 0.48 -25.25 -17.41
N ILE A 187 1.46 -24.36 -17.48
CA ILE A 187 1.50 -23.19 -18.38
C ILE A 187 2.89 -23.10 -18.98
N ASN A 188 2.99 -23.02 -20.29
CA ASN A 188 4.22 -22.75 -21.01
C ASN A 188 4.42 -21.24 -21.08
N THR A 189 5.41 -20.71 -20.38
CA THR A 189 5.69 -19.27 -20.39
C THR A 189 6.77 -18.94 -21.41
N VAL A 190 6.44 -18.13 -22.39
CA VAL A 190 7.37 -17.58 -23.39
C VAL A 190 7.88 -16.24 -22.86
N LEU A 191 9.18 -16.16 -22.60
CA LEU A 191 9.85 -14.98 -22.05
C LEU A 191 10.63 -14.24 -23.13
N GLY A 192 11.04 -13.00 -22.81
CA GLY A 192 11.95 -12.21 -23.65
C GLY A 192 11.25 -11.19 -24.55
N TYR A 193 9.94 -10.97 -24.38
CA TYR A 193 9.28 -9.84 -25.03
C TYR A 193 9.87 -8.52 -24.48
N PRO A 194 10.19 -7.53 -25.35
CA PRO A 194 10.80 -6.26 -24.92
C PRO A 194 9.94 -5.46 -23.95
N GLY A 195 8.61 -5.56 -24.10
CA GLY A 195 7.66 -4.86 -23.25
C GLY A 195 6.26 -5.50 -23.30
N GLY A 196 5.36 -4.97 -22.48
CA GLY A 196 4.00 -5.47 -22.40
C GLY A 196 3.21 -5.31 -23.70
N SER A 197 3.48 -4.27 -24.49
CA SER A 197 2.81 -4.03 -25.77
C SER A 197 3.15 -5.09 -26.81
N GLU A 198 4.38 -5.60 -26.79
CA GLU A 198 4.83 -6.68 -27.66
C GLU A 198 4.20 -8.02 -27.25
N VAL A 199 4.00 -8.25 -25.95
CA VAL A 199 3.21 -9.41 -25.49
C VAL A 199 1.76 -9.29 -25.96
N ASP A 200 1.15 -8.11 -25.85
CA ASP A 200 -0.23 -7.86 -26.27
C ASP A 200 -0.38 -8.11 -27.79
N LEU A 201 0.58 -7.65 -28.58
CA LEU A 201 0.63 -7.92 -30.04
C LEU A 201 0.77 -9.42 -30.35
N ALA A 202 1.60 -10.15 -29.59
CA ALA A 202 1.75 -11.60 -29.73
C ALA A 202 0.45 -12.34 -29.39
N VAL A 203 -0.31 -11.85 -28.41
CA VAL A 203 -1.66 -12.35 -28.11
C VAL A 203 -2.63 -12.09 -29.27
N GLU A 204 -2.61 -10.88 -29.85
CA GLU A 204 -3.43 -10.59 -31.05
C GLU A 204 -3.15 -11.54 -32.21
N LYS A 205 -1.88 -11.80 -32.49
CA LYS A 205 -1.45 -12.70 -33.57
C LYS A 205 -1.66 -14.18 -33.24
N GLY A 206 -1.96 -14.53 -31.99
CA GLY A 206 -2.13 -15.93 -31.57
C GLY A 206 -0.83 -16.70 -31.36
N GLU A 207 0.33 -16.00 -31.26
CA GLU A 207 1.61 -16.60 -30.93
C GLU A 207 1.61 -17.13 -29.48
N VAL A 208 0.97 -16.37 -28.59
CA VAL A 208 0.62 -16.75 -27.22
C VAL A 208 -0.86 -16.49 -26.99
N VAL A 209 -1.47 -17.18 -26.02
CA VAL A 209 -2.93 -17.09 -25.79
C VAL A 209 -3.29 -16.46 -24.44
N CYS A 210 -2.32 -16.17 -23.60
CA CYS A 210 -2.54 -15.69 -22.23
C CYS A 210 -1.40 -14.80 -21.72
N ARG A 211 -1.74 -14.02 -20.70
CA ARG A 211 -0.81 -13.13 -20.01
C ARG A 211 -1.32 -12.78 -18.61
N GLY A 212 -0.39 -12.55 -17.67
CA GLY A 212 -0.64 -11.87 -16.41
C GLY A 212 -0.31 -10.39 -16.50
N MET A 213 -1.05 -9.52 -15.83
CA MET A 213 -0.76 -8.08 -15.80
C MET A 213 -1.48 -7.37 -14.66
N SER A 214 -1.12 -6.11 -14.41
CA SER A 214 -1.85 -5.27 -13.46
C SER A 214 -3.27 -4.97 -13.95
N VAL A 215 -4.22 -4.90 -13.00
CA VAL A 215 -5.64 -4.68 -13.28
C VAL A 215 -5.92 -3.32 -13.92
N ASP A 216 -5.21 -2.26 -13.48
CA ASP A 216 -5.49 -0.89 -13.92
C ASP A 216 -5.18 -0.65 -15.40
N PRO A 217 -4.01 -1.06 -15.95
CA PRO A 217 -3.79 -1.02 -17.39
C PRO A 217 -4.80 -1.83 -18.19
N TYR A 218 -5.31 -2.95 -17.65
CA TYR A 218 -6.32 -3.76 -18.32
C TYR A 218 -7.64 -3.00 -18.54
N PHE A 219 -8.09 -2.23 -17.55
CA PHE A 219 -9.32 -1.43 -17.68
C PHE A 219 -9.09 -0.02 -18.21
N GLY A 220 -7.85 0.49 -18.20
CA GLY A 220 -7.54 1.90 -18.44
C GLY A 220 -6.93 2.25 -19.80
N ARG A 221 -6.49 1.27 -20.61
CA ARG A 221 -5.80 1.54 -21.89
C ARG A 221 -6.16 0.58 -23.04
N GLU A 222 -5.87 1.00 -24.26
CA GLU A 222 -5.85 0.12 -25.43
C GLU A 222 -4.61 -0.82 -25.36
N PRO A 223 -4.70 -2.04 -25.93
CA PRO A 223 -5.84 -2.56 -26.72
C PRO A 223 -6.98 -3.13 -25.87
N PHE A 224 -6.88 -3.19 -24.56
CA PHE A 224 -7.78 -3.94 -23.67
C PHE A 224 -9.20 -3.39 -23.67
N ILE A 225 -9.37 -2.06 -23.77
CA ILE A 225 -10.72 -1.45 -23.90
C ILE A 225 -11.40 -1.95 -25.15
N GLY A 226 -10.69 -2.00 -26.26
CA GLY A 226 -11.20 -2.54 -27.53
C GLY A 226 -11.44 -4.06 -27.47
N TRP A 227 -10.55 -4.79 -26.81
CA TRP A 227 -10.69 -6.24 -26.64
C TRP A 227 -11.89 -6.62 -25.75
N SER A 228 -12.14 -5.89 -24.69
CA SER A 228 -13.30 -6.10 -23.82
C SER A 228 -14.60 -5.90 -24.60
N LYS A 229 -14.71 -4.84 -25.42
CA LYS A 229 -15.89 -4.58 -26.26
C LYS A 229 -16.15 -5.68 -27.27
N LYS A 230 -15.11 -6.34 -27.77
CA LYS A 230 -15.18 -7.41 -28.74
C LYS A 230 -15.22 -8.82 -28.14
N ALA A 231 -15.18 -8.91 -26.79
CA ALA A 231 -14.97 -10.15 -26.07
C ALA A 231 -13.79 -10.99 -26.60
N PHE A 232 -12.69 -10.31 -27.02
CA PHE A 232 -11.51 -10.95 -27.62
C PHE A 232 -10.70 -11.74 -26.59
N VAL A 233 -10.66 -11.26 -25.33
CA VAL A 233 -10.07 -11.94 -24.18
C VAL A 233 -11.08 -12.08 -23.06
N ARG A 234 -10.85 -13.02 -22.17
CA ARG A 234 -11.58 -13.21 -20.92
C ARG A 234 -10.62 -13.18 -19.73
N LEU A 235 -11.03 -12.60 -18.62
CA LEU A 235 -10.33 -12.71 -17.36
C LEU A 235 -10.66 -14.05 -16.71
N LEU A 236 -9.66 -14.76 -16.19
CA LEU A 236 -9.81 -16.05 -15.52
C LEU A 236 -9.60 -15.99 -14.03
N VAL A 237 -8.77 -15.04 -13.55
CA VAL A 237 -8.47 -14.85 -12.13
C VAL A 237 -8.00 -13.43 -11.88
N GLN A 238 -8.28 -12.95 -10.69
CA GLN A 238 -7.74 -11.71 -10.12
C GLN A 238 -7.12 -11.95 -8.75
N THR A 239 -6.17 -11.11 -8.30
CA THR A 239 -5.40 -11.37 -7.07
C THR A 239 -5.86 -10.60 -5.84
N GLY A 240 -6.80 -9.66 -5.96
CA GLY A 240 -7.35 -8.95 -4.82
C GLY A 240 -7.98 -9.88 -3.79
N ARG A 241 -7.94 -9.51 -2.51
CA ARG A 241 -8.69 -10.22 -1.44
C ARG A 241 -10.21 -10.11 -1.64
N LYS A 242 -10.65 -9.11 -2.40
CA LYS A 242 -12.02 -8.92 -2.89
C LYS A 242 -11.99 -8.78 -4.40
N ARG A 243 -13.11 -9.08 -5.05
CA ARG A 243 -13.24 -8.86 -6.49
C ARG A 243 -13.22 -7.37 -6.80
N ASP A 244 -12.50 -7.00 -7.87
CA ASP A 244 -12.55 -5.65 -8.43
C ASP A 244 -13.96 -5.34 -8.94
N ALA A 245 -14.48 -4.16 -8.64
CA ALA A 245 -15.83 -3.76 -9.05
C ALA A 245 -16.00 -3.72 -10.59
N ARG A 246 -14.89 -3.60 -11.34
CA ARG A 246 -14.86 -3.64 -12.81
C ARG A 246 -14.90 -5.07 -13.37
N ALA A 247 -14.67 -6.09 -12.50
CA ALA A 247 -14.65 -7.51 -12.86
C ALA A 247 -15.39 -8.37 -11.80
N PRO A 248 -16.67 -8.11 -11.52
CA PRO A 248 -17.39 -8.76 -10.42
C PRO A 248 -17.59 -10.27 -10.64
N ASP A 249 -17.57 -10.71 -11.90
CA ASP A 249 -17.78 -12.12 -12.26
C ASP A 249 -16.47 -12.94 -12.29
N VAL A 250 -15.31 -12.30 -12.16
CA VAL A 250 -14.02 -12.97 -12.20
C VAL A 250 -13.64 -13.40 -10.78
N PRO A 251 -13.36 -14.69 -10.52
CA PRO A 251 -12.98 -15.15 -9.19
C PRO A 251 -11.61 -14.62 -8.79
N THR A 252 -11.43 -14.39 -7.49
CA THR A 252 -10.11 -14.12 -6.91
C THR A 252 -9.30 -15.40 -6.84
N ILE A 253 -7.98 -15.28 -6.75
CA ILE A 253 -7.10 -16.44 -6.52
C ILE A 253 -7.46 -17.16 -5.22
N TYR A 254 -7.93 -16.43 -4.21
CA TYR A 254 -8.35 -16.98 -2.92
C TYR A 254 -9.62 -17.83 -3.06
N GLU A 255 -10.63 -17.37 -3.80
CA GLU A 255 -11.85 -18.13 -4.07
C GLU A 255 -11.52 -19.41 -4.88
N ILE A 256 -10.59 -19.32 -5.83
CA ILE A 256 -10.14 -20.50 -6.59
C ILE A 256 -9.41 -21.49 -5.67
N MET A 257 -8.53 -21.00 -4.77
CA MET A 257 -7.87 -21.85 -3.79
C MET A 257 -8.86 -22.54 -2.86
N ASP A 258 -9.97 -21.88 -2.50
CA ASP A 258 -11.06 -22.50 -1.71
C ASP A 258 -11.74 -23.61 -2.52
N GLN A 259 -12.10 -23.34 -3.77
CA GLN A 259 -12.75 -24.30 -4.65
C GLN A 259 -11.89 -25.56 -4.88
N TYR A 260 -10.58 -25.40 -4.99
CA TYR A 260 -9.65 -26.52 -5.22
C TYR A 260 -9.06 -27.10 -3.92
N GLN A 261 -9.54 -26.64 -2.76
CA GLN A 261 -9.06 -27.10 -1.43
C GLN A 261 -7.54 -27.04 -1.32
N THR A 262 -6.96 -25.98 -1.84
CA THR A 262 -5.50 -25.77 -1.85
C THR A 262 -4.93 -25.89 -0.42
N PRO A 263 -3.84 -26.65 -0.20
CA PRO A 263 -3.23 -26.81 1.11
C PRO A 263 -2.87 -25.49 1.77
N ASP A 264 -3.00 -25.41 3.11
CA ASP A 264 -2.77 -24.18 3.88
C ASP A 264 -1.38 -23.57 3.62
N ILE A 265 -0.35 -24.40 3.53
CA ILE A 265 1.00 -23.92 3.23
C ILE A 265 1.09 -23.17 1.89
N SER A 266 0.42 -23.67 0.86
CA SER A 266 0.38 -23.01 -0.45
C SER A 266 -0.41 -21.71 -0.41
N ARG A 267 -1.49 -21.65 0.39
CA ARG A 267 -2.26 -20.42 0.63
C ARG A 267 -1.41 -19.36 1.30
N ARG A 268 -0.65 -19.73 2.33
CA ARG A 268 0.28 -18.84 3.04
C ARG A 268 1.39 -18.31 2.11
N VAL A 269 1.90 -19.15 1.23
CA VAL A 269 2.88 -18.74 0.21
C VAL A 269 2.29 -17.67 -0.70
N VAL A 270 1.04 -17.83 -1.17
CA VAL A 270 0.34 -16.81 -1.98
C VAL A 270 0.17 -15.51 -1.20
N GLN A 271 -0.23 -15.58 0.07
CA GLN A 271 -0.37 -14.39 0.93
C GLN A 271 0.95 -13.62 1.05
N VAL A 272 2.07 -14.32 1.26
CA VAL A 272 3.39 -13.69 1.32
C VAL A 272 3.74 -13.01 -0.02
N ILE A 273 3.57 -13.70 -1.13
CA ILE A 273 3.98 -13.16 -2.43
C ILE A 273 3.10 -11.99 -2.87
N LEU A 274 1.79 -12.08 -2.65
CA LEU A 274 0.84 -11.06 -3.09
C LEU A 274 0.68 -9.89 -2.10
N ALA A 275 1.27 -9.95 -0.92
CA ALA A 275 1.18 -8.87 0.06
C ALA A 275 1.70 -7.54 -0.49
N GLY A 276 2.71 -7.55 -1.37
CA GLY A 276 3.18 -6.34 -2.04
C GLY A 276 2.09 -5.60 -2.82
N ALA A 277 1.11 -6.31 -3.37
CA ALA A 277 -0.03 -5.69 -4.04
C ALA A 277 -0.90 -4.89 -3.05
N GLU A 278 -1.07 -5.39 -1.82
CA GLU A 278 -1.82 -4.72 -0.76
C GLU A 278 -1.06 -3.55 -0.13
N PHE A 279 0.30 -3.62 -0.08
CA PHE A 279 1.12 -2.49 0.37
C PHE A 279 1.05 -1.30 -0.58
N GLY A 280 0.97 -1.51 -1.88
CA GLY A 280 0.86 -0.44 -2.89
C GLY A 280 2.02 0.55 -2.86
N SER A 281 1.74 1.82 -2.54
CA SER A 281 2.74 2.89 -2.35
C SER A 281 2.76 3.32 -0.87
N PRO A 282 3.29 2.48 0.05
CA PRO A 282 3.11 2.67 1.48
C PRO A 282 3.96 3.83 2.00
N THR A 283 3.43 4.52 3.00
CA THR A 283 4.15 5.58 3.73
C THR A 283 4.33 5.17 5.18
N PHE A 284 5.53 5.40 5.74
CA PHE A 284 5.83 5.08 7.14
C PHE A 284 6.59 6.20 7.84
N ALA A 285 6.48 6.24 9.17
CA ALA A 285 7.33 7.01 10.07
C ALA A 285 8.34 6.09 10.77
N SER A 286 9.50 6.64 11.19
CA SER A 286 10.54 5.88 11.87
C SER A 286 10.08 5.35 13.22
N PRO A 287 10.63 4.21 13.69
CA PRO A 287 10.40 3.71 15.04
C PRO A 287 10.75 4.77 16.10
N GLY A 288 9.94 4.84 17.17
CA GLY A 288 10.13 5.82 18.23
C GLY A 288 9.46 7.17 17.97
N THR A 289 8.82 7.39 16.81
CA THR A 289 7.95 8.55 16.60
C THR A 289 6.84 8.54 17.65
N PRO A 290 6.57 9.64 18.36
CA PRO A 290 5.52 9.73 19.38
C PRO A 290 4.15 9.30 18.86
N ALA A 291 3.42 8.53 19.67
CA ALA A 291 2.16 7.92 19.26
C ALA A 291 1.09 8.95 18.84
N ASP A 292 1.04 10.10 19.51
CA ASP A 292 0.16 11.22 19.16
C ASP A 292 0.44 11.76 17.74
N ARG A 293 1.72 11.84 17.36
CA ARG A 293 2.13 12.29 16.02
C ARG A 293 1.80 11.24 14.94
N VAL A 294 2.04 9.97 15.23
CA VAL A 294 1.63 8.88 14.33
C VAL A 294 0.13 8.90 14.10
N LYS A 295 -0.65 9.07 15.17
CA LYS A 295 -2.11 9.21 15.10
C LYS A 295 -2.52 10.38 14.20
N LEU A 296 -1.95 11.57 14.43
CA LEU A 296 -2.24 12.76 13.60
C LEU A 296 -1.90 12.53 12.12
N LEU A 297 -0.77 11.90 11.82
CA LEU A 297 -0.37 11.59 10.44
C LEU A 297 -1.31 10.59 9.78
N ARG A 298 -1.76 9.55 10.49
CA ARG A 298 -2.74 8.57 10.01
C ARG A 298 -4.10 9.21 9.74
N GLU A 299 -4.59 10.04 10.66
CA GLU A 299 -5.83 10.78 10.49
C GLU A 299 -5.77 11.74 9.30
N ALA A 300 -4.65 12.44 9.12
CA ALA A 300 -4.42 13.32 7.99
C ALA A 300 -4.39 12.54 6.67
N HIS A 301 -3.71 11.40 6.63
CA HIS A 301 -3.71 10.51 5.47
C HIS A 301 -5.13 10.06 5.13
N ALA A 302 -5.88 9.53 6.11
CA ALA A 302 -7.25 9.06 5.89
C ALA A 302 -8.20 10.16 5.41
N LYS A 303 -8.04 11.41 5.90
CA LYS A 303 -8.78 12.58 5.42
C LYS A 303 -8.38 12.94 3.99
N SER A 304 -7.08 12.88 3.68
CA SER A 304 -6.56 13.15 2.34
C SER A 304 -7.13 12.19 1.28
N MET A 305 -7.32 10.91 1.64
CA MET A 305 -7.91 9.90 0.74
C MET A 305 -9.40 10.16 0.41
N LYS A 306 -10.04 11.08 1.11
CA LYS A 306 -11.43 11.52 0.88
C LYS A 306 -11.52 12.96 0.38
N ASP A 307 -10.39 13.63 0.21
CA ASP A 307 -10.32 15.02 -0.21
C ASP A 307 -10.68 15.16 -1.69
N PRO A 308 -11.71 15.97 -2.03
CA PRO A 308 -12.17 16.12 -3.41
C PRO A 308 -11.09 16.63 -4.37
N GLU A 309 -10.19 17.53 -3.91
CA GLU A 309 -9.12 18.08 -4.74
C GLU A 309 -8.06 17.01 -5.04
N LEU A 310 -7.67 16.22 -4.03
CA LEU A 310 -6.75 15.09 -4.22
C LEU A 310 -7.36 14.06 -5.17
N LEU A 311 -8.63 13.69 -4.98
CA LEU A 311 -9.33 12.74 -5.83
C LEU A 311 -9.42 13.21 -7.29
N ALA A 312 -9.71 14.50 -7.51
CA ALA A 312 -9.76 15.09 -8.85
C ALA A 312 -8.38 15.08 -9.52
N GLU A 313 -7.32 15.41 -8.77
CA GLU A 313 -5.95 15.41 -9.27
C GLU A 313 -5.45 14.00 -9.57
N ALA A 314 -5.73 13.01 -8.70
CA ALA A 314 -5.43 11.61 -8.93
C ALA A 314 -6.10 11.10 -10.21
N LYS A 315 -7.40 11.38 -10.37
CA LYS A 315 -8.16 11.00 -11.58
C LYS A 315 -7.58 11.63 -12.85
N LYS A 316 -7.25 12.93 -12.82
CA LYS A 316 -6.59 13.62 -13.93
C LYS A 316 -5.24 13.00 -14.26
N GLY A 317 -4.51 12.57 -13.23
CA GLY A 317 -3.22 11.89 -13.34
C GLY A 317 -3.31 10.42 -13.74
N LYS A 318 -4.52 9.86 -13.92
CA LYS A 318 -4.75 8.41 -14.14
C LYS A 318 -4.08 7.57 -13.05
N MET A 319 -4.27 7.98 -11.79
CA MET A 319 -3.77 7.32 -10.60
C MET A 319 -4.99 6.72 -9.89
N ASP A 320 -5.18 5.41 -10.02
CA ASP A 320 -6.31 4.71 -9.41
C ASP A 320 -6.09 4.59 -7.90
N MET A 321 -7.12 4.93 -7.13
CA MET A 321 -7.07 4.96 -5.68
C MET A 321 -7.79 3.75 -5.08
N ASP A 322 -7.08 3.02 -4.24
CA ASP A 322 -7.60 1.95 -3.37
C ASP A 322 -6.80 1.99 -2.05
N PRO A 323 -7.12 2.94 -1.15
CA PRO A 323 -6.30 3.21 0.03
C PRO A 323 -6.47 2.15 1.12
N SER A 324 -5.38 1.95 1.90
CA SER A 324 -5.42 1.26 3.19
C SER A 324 -4.84 2.15 4.30
N THR A 325 -5.31 1.89 5.51
CA THR A 325 -4.85 2.59 6.73
C THR A 325 -3.49 2.06 7.20
N GLY A 326 -2.84 2.81 8.08
CA GLY A 326 -1.59 2.36 8.71
C GLY A 326 -1.78 1.10 9.54
N GLU A 327 -2.92 0.96 10.21
CA GLU A 327 -3.28 -0.21 11.02
C GLU A 327 -3.46 -1.46 10.16
N GLU A 328 -4.08 -1.34 8.99
CA GLU A 328 -4.21 -2.44 8.02
C GLU A 328 -2.84 -2.88 7.50
N LEU A 329 -1.92 -1.94 7.22
CA LEU A 329 -0.55 -2.27 6.81
C LEU A 329 0.27 -2.91 7.95
N GLU A 330 0.06 -2.51 9.21
CA GLU A 330 0.67 -3.17 10.37
C GLU A 330 0.17 -4.61 10.54
N ALA A 331 -1.13 -4.83 10.37
CA ALA A 331 -1.71 -6.17 10.41
C ALA A 331 -1.14 -7.06 9.29
N LEU A 332 -1.06 -6.52 8.08
CA LEU A 332 -0.45 -7.20 6.93
C LEU A 332 1.03 -7.52 7.18
N THR A 333 1.78 -6.57 7.76
CA THR A 333 3.18 -6.79 8.12
C THR A 333 3.33 -7.96 9.11
N LYS A 334 2.48 -8.01 10.14
CA LYS A 334 2.48 -9.13 11.11
C LYS A 334 2.14 -10.46 10.42
N GLU A 335 1.16 -10.45 9.52
CA GLU A 335 0.75 -11.63 8.76
C GLU A 335 1.92 -12.20 7.95
N VAL A 336 2.61 -11.37 7.15
CA VAL A 336 3.68 -11.85 6.26
C VAL A 336 4.98 -12.16 6.99
N MET A 337 5.34 -11.39 8.01
CA MET A 337 6.58 -11.59 8.78
C MET A 337 6.47 -12.70 9.83
N GLY A 338 5.26 -13.13 10.17
CA GLY A 338 4.98 -14.22 11.11
C GLY A 338 4.88 -15.60 10.45
N GLN A 339 5.19 -15.73 9.16
CA GLN A 339 5.06 -17.02 8.47
C GLN A 339 6.16 -18.00 8.84
N PRO A 340 5.85 -19.32 8.85
CA PRO A 340 6.83 -20.37 9.11
C PRO A 340 7.97 -20.34 8.07
N PRO A 341 9.20 -20.78 8.46
CA PRO A 341 10.34 -20.84 7.55
C PRO A 341 10.07 -21.59 6.24
N GLU A 342 9.31 -22.68 6.29
CA GLU A 342 8.94 -23.45 5.10
C GLU A 342 8.13 -22.61 4.09
N VAL A 343 7.19 -21.79 4.56
CA VAL A 343 6.43 -20.86 3.69
C VAL A 343 7.34 -19.85 3.05
N ILE A 344 8.29 -19.31 3.82
CA ILE A 344 9.25 -18.32 3.34
C ILE A 344 10.16 -18.93 2.26
N GLU A 345 10.71 -20.13 2.51
CA GLU A 345 11.58 -20.81 1.52
C GLU A 345 10.82 -21.15 0.22
N ARG A 346 9.57 -21.59 0.31
CA ARG A 346 8.75 -21.81 -0.89
C ARG A 346 8.44 -20.50 -1.63
N ALA A 347 8.15 -19.42 -0.90
CA ALA A 347 7.94 -18.11 -1.52
C ALA A 347 9.21 -17.62 -2.24
N LYS A 348 10.39 -17.73 -1.63
CA LYS A 348 11.68 -17.41 -2.26
C LYS A 348 11.87 -18.17 -3.57
N LYS A 349 11.66 -19.49 -3.55
CA LYS A 349 11.79 -20.33 -4.75
C LYS A 349 10.87 -19.91 -5.88
N ILE A 350 9.63 -19.49 -5.57
CA ILE A 350 8.66 -19.06 -6.58
C ILE A 350 9.08 -17.74 -7.21
N VAL A 351 9.60 -16.79 -6.42
CA VAL A 351 10.04 -15.48 -6.91
C VAL A 351 11.46 -15.50 -7.50
N GLY A 352 12.15 -16.65 -7.45
CA GLY A 352 13.49 -16.81 -8.05
C GLY A 352 14.63 -16.28 -7.19
N LEU A 353 14.47 -16.34 -5.88
CA LEU A 353 15.45 -15.93 -4.86
C LEU A 353 16.00 -17.14 -4.10
#